data_0ee6ebf3bbf48bfb0e2129f384c9eb7b
#
_entry.id   0ee6ebf3bbf48bfb0e2129f384c9eb7b
#
_cell.length_a   1.000
_cell.length_b   1.000
_cell.length_c   1.000
_cell.angle_alpha   90.00
_cell.angle_beta   90.00
_cell.angle_gamma   90.00
#
_symmetry.space_group_name_H-M   'P 1'
#
loop_
_entity.id
_entity.type
_entity.pdbx_description
1 polymer ?
#
loop_
_entity_poly.entity_id
_entity_poly.type
_entity_poly.pdbx_seq_one_letter_code
_entity_poly.pdbx_strand_id
1 'polypeptide(L)'
;MLKKSEAFLSAAITGLFLFFPMSLGLASSLMLAIVLLWLVTGNLKARWLRIKANPVAWAALLLYAIVLLGIFYSPASWNDIGLHLTKYLKLPFAVILMSAIATDKLQKRCLNAFVMAMGFVLISTWLNIWWDLPWSKTHNQGWNVTHHVFGDYITQNIMMAFLVLVALVRTIRSPNTWHKIAWAAVALLASISITHLSEGRVGYVLLWVVLAVFVFSALKGRAMWLAAVSGAVIMVVVLASSGLMRDRFELAFTEMQRADAEKMTSVGNRIYLYKITPQLIAEAPLLGHGTGSYHSEICRFVNIPQGCHGWISWHPHNQFLFFAADHGALGFAAYLFLLISMAWMARQTADPEIRVLLIGLAALLAVNSLTNASLWSARESHFFTYMMALLSCRALYHRKPVPTVQATA
;
A
#
# COMPACT_ATOMS: atom_id res chain seq x y z
N MET A 1 -33.91 15.68 2.78
CA MET A 1 -33.32 14.33 2.97
C MET A 1 -31.98 14.16 2.27
N LEU A 2 -31.84 14.42 1.00
CA LEU A 2 -30.58 14.22 0.20
C LEU A 2 -29.33 14.90 0.79
N LYS A 3 -29.40 16.16 1.24
CA LYS A 3 -28.26 16.84 1.87
C LYS A 3 -27.78 16.18 3.19
N LYS A 4 -28.69 15.59 3.97
CA LYS A 4 -28.32 14.87 5.20
C LYS A 4 -27.61 13.54 4.88
N SER A 5 -28.12 12.79 3.89
CA SER A 5 -27.51 11.52 3.49
C SER A 5 -26.12 11.70 2.84
N GLU A 6 -25.88 12.77 2.10
CA GLU A 6 -24.55 13.13 1.60
C GLU A 6 -23.56 13.50 2.73
N ALA A 7 -24.08 14.16 3.79
CA ALA A 7 -23.27 14.45 4.98
C ALA A 7 -22.87 13.16 5.72
N PHE A 8 -23.81 12.19 5.85
CA PHE A 8 -23.52 10.87 6.42
C PHE A 8 -22.51 10.08 5.58
N LEU A 9 -22.66 10.08 4.25
CA LEU A 9 -21.68 9.46 3.35
C LEU A 9 -20.28 10.07 3.53
N SER A 10 -20.20 11.41 3.58
CA SER A 10 -18.92 12.11 3.79
C SER A 10 -18.30 11.79 5.18
N ALA A 11 -19.14 11.67 6.22
CA ALA A 11 -18.69 11.29 7.55
C ALA A 11 -18.18 9.84 7.59
N ALA A 12 -18.91 8.90 6.96
CA ALA A 12 -18.51 7.50 6.86
C ALA A 12 -17.19 7.33 6.10
N ILE A 13 -17.02 8.06 4.98
CA ILE A 13 -15.76 8.05 4.22
C ILE A 13 -14.62 8.62 5.09
N THR A 14 -14.83 9.73 5.78
CA THR A 14 -13.80 10.29 6.69
C THR A 14 -13.47 9.30 7.81
N GLY A 15 -14.48 8.68 8.42
CA GLY A 15 -14.31 7.62 9.42
C GLY A 15 -13.54 6.41 8.89
N LEU A 16 -13.77 6.01 7.63
CA LEU A 16 -13.00 4.95 7.00
C LEU A 16 -11.50 5.26 7.03
N PHE A 17 -11.08 6.48 6.63
CA PHE A 17 -9.67 6.88 6.64
C PHE A 17 -9.09 7.03 8.05
N LEU A 18 -9.92 7.26 9.06
CA LEU A 18 -9.50 7.27 10.45
C LEU A 18 -9.29 5.85 11.00
N PHE A 19 -10.18 4.92 10.69
CA PHE A 19 -10.22 3.63 11.37
C PHE A 19 -9.53 2.48 10.65
N PHE A 20 -9.35 2.53 9.30
CA PHE A 20 -8.73 1.41 8.60
C PHE A 20 -7.29 1.11 9.05
N PRO A 21 -6.46 2.06 9.51
CA PRO A 21 -5.14 1.74 10.04
C PRO A 21 -5.20 0.96 11.37
N MET A 22 -6.29 1.14 12.13
CA MET A 22 -6.45 0.60 13.48
C MET A 22 -7.27 -0.68 13.52
N SER A 23 -8.39 -0.75 12.80
CA SER A 23 -9.34 -1.86 12.89
C SER A 23 -9.87 -2.30 11.53
N LEU A 24 -9.60 -3.58 11.17
CA LEU A 24 -10.17 -4.20 9.96
C LEU A 24 -11.69 -4.38 10.05
N GLY A 25 -12.20 -4.71 11.24
CA GLY A 25 -13.64 -4.88 11.44
C GLY A 25 -14.40 -3.58 11.19
N LEU A 26 -13.95 -2.48 11.81
CA LEU A 26 -14.55 -1.16 11.57
C LEU A 26 -14.40 -0.71 10.11
N ALA A 27 -13.24 -0.96 9.49
CA ALA A 27 -13.04 -0.64 8.07
C ALA A 27 -14.03 -1.40 7.18
N SER A 28 -14.26 -2.69 7.42
CA SER A 28 -15.20 -3.52 6.65
C SER A 28 -16.66 -3.08 6.88
N SER A 29 -17.04 -2.76 8.11
CA SER A 29 -18.37 -2.24 8.42
C SER A 29 -18.62 -0.88 7.75
N LEU A 30 -17.65 0.02 7.79
CA LEU A 30 -17.72 1.31 7.10
C LEU A 30 -17.73 1.15 5.57
N MET A 31 -17.01 0.18 5.03
CA MET A 31 -17.07 -0.15 3.61
C MET A 31 -18.49 -0.51 3.19
N LEU A 32 -19.17 -1.40 3.94
CA LEU A 32 -20.56 -1.76 3.69
C LEU A 32 -21.49 -0.54 3.81
N ALA A 33 -21.37 0.23 4.88
CA ALA A 33 -22.17 1.43 5.09
C ALA A 33 -22.00 2.47 3.97
N ILE A 34 -20.76 2.66 3.49
CA ILE A 34 -20.46 3.56 2.37
C ILE A 34 -21.13 3.06 1.09
N VAL A 35 -21.09 1.75 0.79
CA VAL A 35 -21.77 1.18 -0.38
C VAL A 35 -23.27 1.43 -0.32
N LEU A 36 -23.91 1.14 0.83
CA LEU A 36 -25.36 1.35 1.02
C LEU A 36 -25.73 2.84 0.89
N LEU A 37 -24.98 3.73 1.54
CA LEU A 37 -25.19 5.17 1.43
C LEU A 37 -24.92 5.67 0.00
N TRP A 38 -23.94 5.12 -0.69
CA TRP A 38 -23.63 5.45 -2.08
C TRP A 38 -24.78 5.08 -3.01
N LEU A 39 -25.44 3.95 -2.82
CA LEU A 39 -26.58 3.53 -3.64
C LEU A 39 -27.78 4.48 -3.50
N VAL A 40 -28.03 5.02 -2.30
CA VAL A 40 -29.22 5.87 -2.02
C VAL A 40 -28.94 7.37 -2.12
N THR A 41 -27.67 7.78 -2.34
CA THR A 41 -27.28 9.20 -2.35
C THR A 41 -26.70 9.64 -3.69
N GLY A 42 -26.76 10.93 -3.97
CA GLY A 42 -26.03 11.61 -5.00
C GLY A 42 -26.52 11.41 -6.42
N ASN A 43 -25.80 12.03 -7.34
CA ASN A 43 -26.10 12.06 -8.78
C ASN A 43 -25.27 11.00 -9.51
N LEU A 44 -25.88 9.92 -9.98
CA LEU A 44 -25.21 8.83 -10.69
C LEU A 44 -24.46 9.30 -11.95
N LYS A 45 -25.03 10.27 -12.69
CA LYS A 45 -24.38 10.84 -13.87
C LYS A 45 -23.06 11.55 -13.50
N ALA A 46 -23.07 12.35 -12.45
CA ALA A 46 -21.88 13.04 -11.96
C ALA A 46 -20.82 12.05 -11.43
N ARG A 47 -21.25 10.97 -10.77
CA ARG A 47 -20.34 9.88 -10.31
C ARG A 47 -19.71 9.14 -11.47
N TRP A 48 -20.51 8.79 -12.48
CA TRP A 48 -20.01 8.15 -13.69
C TRP A 48 -18.98 9.02 -14.41
N LEU A 49 -19.23 10.32 -14.55
CA LEU A 49 -18.27 11.24 -15.16
C LEU A 49 -16.93 11.27 -14.40
N ARG A 50 -16.95 11.22 -13.06
CA ARG A 50 -15.71 11.12 -12.26
C ARG A 50 -14.96 9.81 -12.48
N ILE A 51 -15.67 8.68 -12.53
CA ILE A 51 -15.06 7.37 -12.84
C ILE A 51 -14.45 7.43 -14.26
N LYS A 52 -15.22 7.89 -15.24
CA LYS A 52 -14.78 7.97 -16.65
C LYS A 52 -13.52 8.81 -16.83
N ALA A 53 -13.40 9.90 -16.08
CA ALA A 53 -12.26 10.81 -16.15
C ALA A 53 -11.00 10.29 -15.41
N ASN A 54 -11.11 9.23 -14.61
CA ASN A 54 -10.03 8.72 -13.77
C ASN A 54 -9.43 7.42 -14.33
N PRO A 55 -8.23 7.45 -14.94
CA PRO A 55 -7.61 6.25 -15.51
C PRO A 55 -7.26 5.19 -14.48
N VAL A 56 -7.01 5.58 -13.22
CA VAL A 56 -6.74 4.65 -12.12
C VAL A 56 -8.02 3.85 -11.79
N ALA A 57 -9.21 4.45 -11.94
CA ALA A 57 -10.47 3.72 -11.78
C ALA A 57 -10.64 2.64 -12.84
N TRP A 58 -10.31 2.95 -14.10
CA TRP A 58 -10.36 1.98 -15.18
C TRP A 58 -9.35 0.85 -15.01
N ALA A 59 -8.13 1.17 -14.58
CA ALA A 59 -7.12 0.16 -14.30
C ALA A 59 -7.53 -0.77 -13.16
N ALA A 60 -8.14 -0.25 -12.10
CA ALA A 60 -8.68 -1.05 -10.99
C ALA A 60 -9.84 -1.94 -11.43
N LEU A 61 -10.77 -1.41 -12.26
CA LEU A 61 -11.87 -2.20 -12.83
C LEU A 61 -11.38 -3.28 -13.79
N LEU A 62 -10.41 -2.97 -14.66
CA LEU A 62 -9.82 -3.93 -15.57
C LEU A 62 -9.17 -5.08 -14.79
N LEU A 63 -8.37 -4.76 -13.78
CA LEU A 63 -7.73 -5.77 -12.94
C LEU A 63 -8.77 -6.68 -12.26
N TYR A 64 -9.84 -6.09 -11.71
CA TYR A 64 -10.93 -6.87 -11.09
C TYR A 64 -11.73 -7.68 -12.12
N ALA A 65 -11.95 -7.14 -13.32
CA ALA A 65 -12.61 -7.86 -14.41
C ALA A 65 -11.81 -9.13 -14.82
N ILE A 66 -10.48 -9.04 -14.86
CA ILE A 66 -9.61 -10.20 -15.12
C ILE A 66 -9.74 -11.24 -14.00
N VAL A 67 -9.79 -10.79 -12.73
CA VAL A 67 -10.07 -11.70 -11.60
C VAL A 67 -11.44 -12.37 -11.75
N LEU A 68 -12.48 -11.66 -12.20
CA LEU A 68 -13.80 -12.26 -12.47
C LEU A 68 -13.77 -13.25 -13.64
N LEU A 69 -13.07 -12.90 -14.71
CA LEU A 69 -12.92 -13.80 -15.87
C LEU A 69 -12.18 -15.09 -15.52
N GLY A 70 -11.19 -15.00 -14.61
CA GLY A 70 -10.44 -16.16 -14.13
C GLY A 70 -11.27 -17.22 -13.42
N ILE A 71 -12.51 -16.91 -12.99
CA ILE A 71 -13.42 -17.86 -12.36
C ILE A 71 -13.85 -18.96 -13.34
N PHE A 72 -14.06 -18.59 -14.60
CA PHE A 72 -14.66 -19.48 -15.60
C PHE A 72 -13.77 -20.64 -16.04
N TYR A 73 -12.46 -20.56 -15.80
CA TYR A 73 -11.51 -21.61 -16.14
C TYR A 73 -10.63 -22.05 -14.96
N SER A 74 -10.91 -21.54 -13.76
CA SER A 74 -10.17 -21.92 -12.55
C SER A 74 -10.47 -23.36 -12.13
N PRO A 75 -9.46 -24.20 -11.86
CA PRO A 75 -9.63 -25.52 -11.26
C PRO A 75 -9.79 -25.44 -9.72
N ALA A 76 -9.71 -24.25 -9.14
CA ALA A 76 -9.76 -24.06 -7.69
C ALA A 76 -11.15 -24.39 -7.11
N SER A 77 -11.18 -24.71 -5.83
CA SER A 77 -12.44 -24.86 -5.09
C SER A 77 -13.23 -23.55 -5.05
N TRP A 78 -14.56 -23.62 -4.94
CA TRP A 78 -15.40 -22.43 -4.75
C TRP A 78 -15.06 -21.64 -3.49
N ASN A 79 -14.52 -22.30 -2.45
CA ASN A 79 -14.03 -21.63 -1.25
C ASN A 79 -12.81 -20.77 -1.55
N ASP A 80 -11.85 -21.27 -2.31
CA ASP A 80 -10.64 -20.53 -2.69
C ASP A 80 -10.98 -19.39 -3.64
N ILE A 81 -11.83 -19.63 -4.64
CA ILE A 81 -12.36 -18.58 -5.52
C ILE A 81 -13.06 -17.49 -4.71
N GLY A 82 -13.96 -17.85 -3.79
CA GLY A 82 -14.68 -16.90 -2.93
C GLY A 82 -13.75 -16.11 -2.02
N LEU A 83 -12.70 -16.74 -1.48
CA LEU A 83 -11.66 -16.06 -0.72
C LEU A 83 -10.96 -14.99 -1.56
N HIS A 84 -10.52 -15.34 -2.78
CA HIS A 84 -9.83 -14.41 -3.68
C HIS A 84 -10.74 -13.26 -4.10
N LEU A 85 -11.99 -13.53 -4.46
CA LEU A 85 -12.97 -12.48 -4.77
C LEU A 85 -13.15 -11.50 -3.62
N THR A 86 -13.28 -12.01 -2.39
CA THR A 86 -13.40 -11.18 -1.18
C THR A 86 -12.15 -10.32 -0.96
N LYS A 87 -10.95 -10.87 -1.19
CA LYS A 87 -9.69 -10.14 -1.06
C LYS A 87 -9.59 -8.99 -2.07
N TYR A 88 -9.95 -9.22 -3.33
CA TYR A 88 -9.87 -8.23 -4.39
C TYR A 88 -11.10 -7.29 -4.50
N LEU A 89 -12.18 -7.51 -3.71
CA LEU A 89 -13.37 -6.65 -3.68
C LEU A 89 -13.06 -5.18 -3.36
N LYS A 90 -11.91 -4.91 -2.75
CA LYS A 90 -11.43 -3.57 -2.46
C LYS A 90 -11.11 -2.75 -3.73
N LEU A 91 -10.83 -3.40 -4.87
CA LEU A 91 -10.61 -2.72 -6.14
C LEU A 91 -11.88 -2.02 -6.66
N PRO A 92 -13.04 -2.70 -6.85
CA PRO A 92 -14.28 -2.01 -7.22
C PRO A 92 -14.75 -1.06 -6.12
N PHE A 93 -14.51 -1.35 -4.83
CA PHE A 93 -14.81 -0.43 -3.75
C PHE A 93 -13.98 0.86 -3.84
N ALA A 94 -12.69 0.79 -4.21
CA ALA A 94 -11.87 1.96 -4.46
C ALA A 94 -12.49 2.85 -5.57
N VAL A 95 -13.09 2.27 -6.60
CA VAL A 95 -13.79 3.02 -7.67
C VAL A 95 -15.06 3.70 -7.13
N ILE A 96 -15.79 3.05 -6.22
CA ILE A 96 -16.90 3.68 -5.50
C ILE A 96 -16.39 4.89 -4.70
N LEU A 97 -15.28 4.75 -3.96
CA LEU A 97 -14.66 5.87 -3.26
C LEU A 97 -14.24 7.00 -4.21
N MET A 98 -13.62 6.67 -5.35
CA MET A 98 -13.24 7.66 -6.37
C MET A 98 -14.45 8.42 -6.91
N SER A 99 -15.59 7.77 -7.00
CA SER A 99 -16.83 8.42 -7.44
C SER A 99 -17.48 9.29 -6.37
N ALA A 100 -17.27 8.96 -5.08
CA ALA A 100 -17.91 9.61 -3.94
C ALA A 100 -17.08 10.78 -3.36
N ILE A 101 -15.75 10.71 -3.41
CA ILE A 101 -14.83 11.74 -2.90
C ILE A 101 -14.76 12.91 -3.89
N ALA A 102 -15.79 13.75 -3.91
CA ALA A 102 -16.01 14.76 -4.96
C ALA A 102 -15.40 16.13 -4.67
N THR A 103 -15.17 16.49 -3.40
CA THR A 103 -14.77 17.84 -3.00
C THR A 103 -13.39 17.91 -2.39
N ASP A 104 -12.64 18.98 -2.64
CA ASP A 104 -11.32 19.19 -2.02
C ASP A 104 -11.39 19.18 -0.48
N LYS A 105 -12.46 19.71 0.09
CA LYS A 105 -12.70 19.67 1.55
C LYS A 105 -12.77 18.24 2.09
N LEU A 106 -13.50 17.35 1.42
CA LEU A 106 -13.59 15.93 1.82
C LEU A 106 -12.25 15.21 1.64
N GLN A 107 -11.55 15.48 0.52
CA GLN A 107 -10.24 14.91 0.23
C GLN A 107 -9.21 15.28 1.31
N LYS A 108 -9.16 16.56 1.71
CA LYS A 108 -8.30 17.04 2.81
C LYS A 108 -8.67 16.41 4.14
N ARG A 109 -9.98 16.26 4.44
CA ARG A 109 -10.45 15.59 5.67
C ARG A 109 -10.02 14.13 5.71
N CYS A 110 -10.14 13.40 4.62
CA CYS A 110 -9.73 11.99 4.54
C CYS A 110 -8.21 11.83 4.77
N LEU A 111 -7.39 12.65 4.11
CA LEU A 111 -5.94 12.61 4.32
C LEU A 111 -5.57 12.96 5.78
N ASN A 112 -6.20 13.99 6.34
CA ASN A 112 -5.95 14.37 7.73
C ASN A 112 -6.45 13.32 8.72
N ALA A 113 -7.56 12.63 8.46
CA ALA A 113 -8.04 11.52 9.28
C ALA A 113 -7.03 10.36 9.31
N PHE A 114 -6.47 9.99 8.14
CA PHE A 114 -5.37 9.02 8.08
C PHE A 114 -4.14 9.49 8.86
N VAL A 115 -3.72 10.74 8.70
CA VAL A 115 -2.57 11.31 9.41
C VAL A 115 -2.81 11.31 10.94
N MET A 116 -4.03 11.62 11.38
CA MET A 116 -4.40 11.54 12.81
C MET A 116 -4.32 10.11 13.34
N ALA A 117 -4.85 9.14 12.59
CA ALA A 117 -4.75 7.72 12.95
C ALA A 117 -3.30 7.27 13.07
N MET A 118 -2.47 7.60 12.07
CA MET A 118 -1.05 7.23 12.10
C MET A 118 -0.26 8.01 13.14
N GLY A 119 -0.65 9.24 13.47
CA GLY A 119 -0.11 10.01 14.60
C GLY A 119 -0.40 9.32 15.92
N PHE A 120 -1.61 8.81 16.12
CA PHE A 120 -1.97 8.00 17.29
C PHE A 120 -1.13 6.71 17.37
N VAL A 121 -0.97 6.01 16.23
CA VAL A 121 -0.12 4.81 16.17
C VAL A 121 1.34 5.16 16.50
N LEU A 122 1.87 6.26 15.95
CA LEU A 122 3.23 6.72 16.22
C LEU A 122 3.44 7.02 17.72
N ILE A 123 2.56 7.79 18.31
CA ILE A 123 2.62 8.12 19.75
C ILE A 123 2.55 6.84 20.58
N SER A 124 1.61 5.94 20.29
CA SER A 124 1.49 4.66 21.00
C SER A 124 2.74 3.80 20.85
N THR A 125 3.36 3.74 19.65
CA THR A 125 4.62 3.02 19.44
C THR A 125 5.73 3.53 20.34
N TRP A 126 5.86 4.85 20.51
CA TRP A 126 6.85 5.47 21.38
C TRP A 126 6.53 5.29 22.87
N LEU A 127 5.24 5.38 23.24
CA LEU A 127 4.82 5.15 24.63
C LEU A 127 5.05 3.71 25.09
N ASN A 128 4.95 2.72 24.18
CA ASN A 128 5.24 1.32 24.48
C ASN A 128 6.68 1.06 24.97
N ILE A 129 7.61 1.99 24.75
CA ILE A 129 8.97 1.88 25.28
C ILE A 129 8.95 1.84 26.81
N TRP A 130 8.05 2.61 27.45
CA TRP A 130 7.99 2.78 28.90
C TRP A 130 6.76 2.14 29.54
N TRP A 131 5.64 2.03 28.81
CA TRP A 131 4.36 1.55 29.33
C TRP A 131 3.77 0.44 28.47
N ASP A 132 3.19 -0.53 29.14
CA ASP A 132 2.36 -1.55 28.50
C ASP A 132 0.97 -0.95 28.20
N LEU A 133 0.72 -0.62 26.93
CA LEU A 133 -0.52 0.01 26.53
C LEU A 133 -1.61 -1.05 26.27
N PRO A 134 -2.79 -0.96 26.91
CA PRO A 134 -3.84 -1.98 26.84
C PRO A 134 -4.43 -2.18 25.43
N TRP A 135 -4.27 -1.20 24.53
CA TRP A 135 -4.72 -1.28 23.14
C TRP A 135 -3.63 -1.70 22.16
N SER A 136 -2.39 -1.82 22.63
CA SER A 136 -1.26 -2.25 21.80
C SER A 136 -1.27 -3.77 21.65
N LYS A 137 -0.93 -4.25 20.45
CA LYS A 137 -0.82 -5.69 20.19
C LYS A 137 0.48 -6.28 20.75
N THR A 138 1.54 -5.47 20.83
CA THR A 138 2.78 -5.87 21.49
C THR A 138 2.80 -5.32 22.91
N HIS A 139 3.16 -6.18 23.85
CA HIS A 139 3.30 -5.89 25.26
C HIS A 139 4.77 -5.81 25.69
N ASN A 140 5.69 -5.71 24.72
CA ASN A 140 7.10 -5.53 24.96
C ASN A 140 7.38 -4.09 25.41
N GLN A 141 8.38 -3.91 26.26
CA GLN A 141 8.90 -2.62 26.67
C GLN A 141 10.38 -2.51 26.31
N GLY A 142 10.90 -1.28 26.23
CA GLY A 142 12.30 -1.03 25.99
C GLY A 142 12.63 -0.54 24.58
N TRP A 143 13.89 -0.19 24.40
CA TRP A 143 14.48 0.25 23.16
C TRP A 143 15.02 -0.93 22.35
N ASN A 144 15.03 -0.81 21.01
CA ASN A 144 15.43 -1.89 20.09
C ASN A 144 14.57 -3.17 20.22
N VAL A 145 13.30 -3.00 20.54
CA VAL A 145 12.29 -4.06 20.59
C VAL A 145 11.15 -3.72 19.65
N THR A 146 10.48 -4.73 19.10
CA THR A 146 9.36 -4.50 18.18
C THR A 146 8.13 -4.01 18.90
N HIS A 147 7.62 -2.84 18.48
CA HIS A 147 6.39 -2.23 18.97
C HIS A 147 5.40 -2.01 17.84
N HIS A 148 4.47 -2.96 17.62
CA HIS A 148 3.36 -2.73 16.71
C HIS A 148 2.03 -2.65 17.48
N VAL A 149 1.27 -1.59 17.20
CA VAL A 149 0.08 -1.22 17.95
C VAL A 149 -1.16 -1.95 17.44
N PHE A 150 -1.37 -1.93 16.12
CA PHE A 150 -2.50 -2.60 15.48
C PHE A 150 -2.03 -3.50 14.34
N GLY A 151 -2.48 -4.76 14.36
CA GLY A 151 -2.18 -5.71 13.30
C GLY A 151 -0.78 -6.30 13.37
N ASP A 152 0.01 -6.12 12.33
CA ASP A 152 1.37 -6.63 12.21
C ASP A 152 2.35 -5.48 11.90
N TYR A 153 3.63 -5.72 12.19
CA TYR A 153 4.68 -4.73 12.00
C TYR A 153 4.93 -4.39 10.51
N ILE A 154 4.66 -5.32 9.58
CA ILE A 154 4.86 -5.07 8.14
C ILE A 154 3.90 -3.97 7.68
N THR A 155 2.61 -4.16 7.94
CA THR A 155 1.57 -3.21 7.56
C THR A 155 1.73 -1.86 8.27
N GLN A 156 2.10 -1.88 9.57
CA GLN A 156 2.37 -0.65 10.31
C GLN A 156 3.53 0.13 9.67
N ASN A 157 4.62 -0.54 9.30
CA ASN A 157 5.77 0.10 8.67
C ASN A 157 5.46 0.69 7.28
N ILE A 158 4.64 0.02 6.46
CA ILE A 158 4.20 0.55 5.17
C ILE A 158 3.47 1.88 5.34
N MET A 159 2.47 1.90 6.24
CA MET A 159 1.69 3.11 6.53
C MET A 159 2.53 4.19 7.20
N MET A 160 3.48 3.80 8.06
CA MET A 160 4.40 4.72 8.73
C MET A 160 5.39 5.35 7.74
N ALA A 161 5.92 4.58 6.77
CA ALA A 161 6.75 5.11 5.69
C ALA A 161 5.97 6.13 4.84
N PHE A 162 4.69 5.88 4.58
CA PHE A 162 3.86 6.86 3.91
C PHE A 162 3.60 8.12 4.77
N LEU A 163 3.44 7.97 6.09
CA LEU A 163 3.37 9.11 7.02
C LEU A 163 4.65 9.94 6.98
N VAL A 164 5.84 9.30 6.93
CA VAL A 164 7.13 10.01 6.72
C VAL A 164 7.07 10.89 5.47
N LEU A 165 6.61 10.33 4.35
CA LEU A 165 6.49 11.08 3.10
C LEU A 165 5.54 12.29 3.23
N VAL A 166 4.37 12.09 3.83
CA VAL A 166 3.41 13.18 4.09
C VAL A 166 4.04 14.26 4.97
N ALA A 167 4.72 13.86 6.04
CA ALA A 167 5.36 14.78 6.98
C ALA A 167 6.49 15.58 6.32
N LEU A 168 7.36 14.95 5.51
CA LEU A 168 8.43 15.62 4.78
C LEU A 168 7.87 16.66 3.78
N VAL A 169 6.83 16.29 3.01
CA VAL A 169 6.20 17.22 2.07
C VAL A 169 5.58 18.40 2.82
N ARG A 170 4.91 18.16 3.96
CA ARG A 170 4.33 19.21 4.79
C ARG A 170 5.39 20.09 5.46
N THR A 171 6.56 19.54 5.81
CA THR A 171 7.69 20.31 6.32
C THR A 171 8.12 21.40 5.34
N ILE A 172 8.33 21.06 4.07
CA ILE A 172 8.77 22.07 3.09
C ILE A 172 7.67 23.03 2.64
N ARG A 173 6.39 22.64 2.77
CA ARG A 173 5.24 23.44 2.30
C ARG A 173 4.61 24.32 3.39
N SER A 174 4.87 24.04 4.65
CA SER A 174 4.30 24.83 5.75
C SER A 174 4.86 26.26 5.74
N PRO A 175 4.02 27.30 5.84
CA PRO A 175 4.49 28.68 5.89
C PRO A 175 5.11 29.04 7.25
N ASN A 176 4.63 28.42 8.33
CA ASN A 176 5.02 28.70 9.69
C ASN A 176 6.17 27.80 10.15
N THR A 177 7.20 28.39 10.77
CA THR A 177 8.39 27.67 11.26
C THR A 177 8.05 26.61 12.30
N TRP A 178 7.12 26.86 13.21
CA TRP A 178 6.70 25.87 14.21
C TRP A 178 6.02 24.66 13.57
N HIS A 179 5.20 24.87 12.53
CA HIS A 179 4.63 23.76 11.77
C HIS A 179 5.70 22.97 11.02
N LYS A 180 6.73 23.65 10.45
CA LYS A 180 7.87 22.95 9.83
C LYS A 180 8.59 22.05 10.82
N ILE A 181 8.92 22.59 12.02
CA ILE A 181 9.58 21.83 13.08
C ILE A 181 8.71 20.64 13.52
N ALA A 182 7.41 20.86 13.73
CA ALA A 182 6.50 19.80 14.13
C ALA A 182 6.42 18.66 13.09
N TRP A 183 6.30 19.00 11.81
CA TRP A 183 6.27 17.98 10.75
C TRP A 183 7.63 17.29 10.57
N ALA A 184 8.74 18.00 10.69
CA ALA A 184 10.08 17.41 10.68
C ALA A 184 10.28 16.44 11.85
N ALA A 185 9.77 16.79 13.05
CA ALA A 185 9.78 15.89 14.20
C ALA A 185 8.95 14.64 13.98
N VAL A 186 7.75 14.77 13.38
CA VAL A 186 6.92 13.60 13.00
C VAL A 186 7.67 12.71 12.01
N ALA A 187 8.30 13.29 10.98
CA ALA A 187 9.08 12.51 10.00
C ALA A 187 10.24 11.76 10.66
N LEU A 188 10.97 12.43 11.57
CA LEU A 188 12.09 11.85 12.30
C LEU A 188 11.64 10.72 13.23
N LEU A 189 10.65 10.97 14.08
CA LEU A 189 10.12 9.97 15.03
C LEU A 189 9.52 8.76 14.32
N ALA A 190 8.81 8.98 13.20
CA ALA A 190 8.27 7.90 12.37
C ALA A 190 9.38 7.09 11.69
N SER A 191 10.47 7.73 11.22
CA SER A 191 11.63 7.03 10.65
C SER A 191 12.35 6.19 11.70
N ILE A 192 12.56 6.74 12.91
CA ILE A 192 13.17 6.01 14.02
C ILE A 192 12.28 4.85 14.46
N SER A 193 10.94 5.01 14.48
CA SER A 193 10.05 3.90 14.83
C SER A 193 10.16 2.72 13.85
N ILE A 194 10.34 2.99 12.56
CA ILE A 194 10.57 1.93 11.56
C ILE A 194 11.90 1.24 11.80
N THR A 195 12.98 1.98 12.08
CA THR A 195 14.35 1.46 12.09
C THR A 195 14.79 0.88 13.43
N HIS A 196 14.28 1.37 14.56
CA HIS A 196 14.72 0.98 15.90
C HIS A 196 13.62 0.31 16.75
N LEU A 197 12.34 0.47 16.37
CA LEU A 197 11.21 -0.04 17.13
C LEU A 197 10.37 -1.04 16.32
N SER A 198 10.92 -1.59 15.24
CA SER A 198 10.25 -2.57 14.41
C SER A 198 11.26 -3.49 13.70
N GLU A 199 10.94 -4.78 13.64
CA GLU A 199 11.78 -5.82 13.02
C GLU A 199 11.50 -6.05 11.52
N GLY A 200 10.65 -5.22 10.92
CA GLY A 200 10.16 -5.43 9.55
C GLY A 200 11.17 -5.02 8.47
N ARG A 201 11.97 -5.95 7.94
CA ARG A 201 12.96 -5.71 6.86
C ARG A 201 12.39 -4.92 5.69
N VAL A 202 11.17 -5.23 5.25
CA VAL A 202 10.48 -4.52 4.16
C VAL A 202 10.27 -3.05 4.53
N GLY A 203 9.93 -2.75 5.79
CA GLY A 203 9.76 -1.37 6.27
C GLY A 203 11.02 -0.52 6.10
N TYR A 204 12.20 -1.10 6.33
CA TYR A 204 13.48 -0.42 6.11
C TYR A 204 13.66 -0.01 4.64
N VAL A 205 13.41 -0.96 3.72
CA VAL A 205 13.49 -0.70 2.28
C VAL A 205 12.47 0.37 1.85
N LEU A 206 11.23 0.27 2.32
CA LEU A 206 10.17 1.21 1.99
C LEU A 206 10.42 2.63 2.53
N LEU A 207 11.06 2.76 3.69
CA LEU A 207 11.52 4.05 4.20
C LEU A 207 12.49 4.71 3.22
N TRP A 208 13.48 3.97 2.71
CA TRP A 208 14.43 4.51 1.73
C TRP A 208 13.77 4.85 0.40
N VAL A 209 12.78 4.05 -0.03
CA VAL A 209 11.99 4.35 -1.23
C VAL A 209 11.26 5.69 -1.09
N VAL A 210 10.60 5.96 0.03
CA VAL A 210 9.89 7.25 0.21
C VAL A 210 10.85 8.43 0.35
N LEU A 211 11.99 8.24 1.00
CA LEU A 211 13.04 9.26 1.07
C LEU A 211 13.60 9.59 -0.31
N ALA A 212 13.89 8.57 -1.14
CA ALA A 212 14.33 8.77 -2.52
C ALA A 212 13.23 9.48 -3.35
N VAL A 213 11.98 9.05 -3.27
CA VAL A 213 10.85 9.74 -3.94
C VAL A 213 10.78 11.20 -3.51
N PHE A 214 10.88 11.49 -2.22
CA PHE A 214 10.87 12.87 -1.71
C PHE A 214 12.02 13.68 -2.30
N VAL A 215 13.26 13.19 -2.20
CA VAL A 215 14.45 13.88 -2.70
C VAL A 215 14.33 14.18 -4.19
N PHE A 216 14.02 13.18 -5.01
CA PHE A 216 14.02 13.35 -6.47
C PHE A 216 12.74 14.03 -7.02
N SER A 217 11.63 14.01 -6.29
CA SER A 217 10.36 14.60 -6.75
C SER A 217 10.09 15.98 -6.16
N ALA A 218 10.56 16.28 -4.94
CA ALA A 218 10.26 17.50 -4.22
C ALA A 218 11.40 18.51 -4.23
N LEU A 219 12.66 18.05 -4.35
CA LEU A 219 13.86 18.89 -4.31
C LEU A 219 14.49 19.07 -5.68
N LYS A 220 15.27 20.14 -5.86
CA LYS A 220 15.98 20.44 -7.13
C LYS A 220 17.37 21.00 -6.86
N GLY A 221 18.24 20.90 -7.87
CA GLY A 221 19.58 21.49 -7.86
C GLY A 221 20.42 21.03 -6.65
N ARG A 222 21.12 21.95 -6.01
CA ARG A 222 22.02 21.66 -4.87
C ARG A 222 21.30 21.01 -3.69
N ALA A 223 20.05 21.41 -3.40
CA ALA A 223 19.26 20.83 -2.31
C ALA A 223 19.01 19.34 -2.51
N MET A 224 18.76 18.90 -3.73
CA MET A 224 18.57 17.48 -4.06
C MET A 224 19.87 16.68 -3.77
N TRP A 225 21.01 17.15 -4.24
CA TRP A 225 22.28 16.46 -4.02
C TRP A 225 22.69 16.43 -2.54
N LEU A 226 22.55 17.57 -1.83
CA LEU A 226 22.81 17.62 -0.39
C LEU A 226 21.91 16.65 0.39
N ALA A 227 20.62 16.59 0.06
CA ALA A 227 19.70 15.66 0.70
C ALA A 227 20.02 14.20 0.38
N ALA A 228 20.43 13.88 -0.87
CA ALA A 228 20.84 12.53 -1.25
C ALA A 228 22.10 12.08 -0.50
N VAL A 229 23.13 12.93 -0.43
CA VAL A 229 24.36 12.64 0.31
C VAL A 229 24.10 12.54 1.82
N SER A 230 23.35 13.48 2.38
CA SER A 230 22.96 13.42 3.81
C SER A 230 22.14 12.17 4.13
N GLY A 231 21.23 11.78 3.24
CA GLY A 231 20.46 10.54 3.35
C GLY A 231 21.36 9.30 3.38
N ALA A 232 22.38 9.24 2.50
CA ALA A 232 23.35 8.13 2.51
C ALA A 232 24.15 8.06 3.81
N VAL A 233 24.60 9.22 4.34
CA VAL A 233 25.30 9.28 5.64
C VAL A 233 24.36 8.84 6.77
N ILE A 234 23.12 9.33 6.80
CA ILE A 234 22.12 8.94 7.80
C ILE A 234 21.86 7.43 7.73
N MET A 235 21.81 6.83 6.52
CA MET A 235 21.66 5.38 6.37
C MET A 235 22.78 4.63 7.11
N VAL A 236 24.02 5.03 6.94
CA VAL A 236 25.16 4.40 7.63
C VAL A 236 25.03 4.55 9.15
N VAL A 237 24.67 5.75 9.63
CA VAL A 237 24.45 5.99 11.06
C VAL A 237 23.32 5.13 11.60
N VAL A 238 22.20 5.01 10.90
CA VAL A 238 21.05 4.18 11.29
C VAL A 238 21.43 2.71 11.35
N LEU A 239 22.14 2.19 10.34
CA LEU A 239 22.65 0.81 10.34
C LEU A 239 23.62 0.56 11.50
N ALA A 240 24.46 1.53 11.84
CA ALA A 240 25.38 1.41 12.97
C ALA A 240 24.69 1.47 14.32
N SER A 241 23.61 2.25 14.46
CA SER A 241 22.94 2.52 15.75
C SER A 241 21.79 1.53 16.06
N SER A 242 21.15 0.92 15.04
CA SER A 242 20.04 -0.01 15.24
C SER A 242 20.53 -1.45 15.35
N GLY A 243 20.55 -1.99 16.57
CA GLY A 243 20.81 -3.43 16.80
C GLY A 243 19.77 -4.30 16.10
N LEU A 244 18.51 -3.97 16.26
CA LEU A 244 17.38 -4.70 15.67
C LEU A 244 17.50 -4.81 14.15
N MET A 245 17.87 -3.71 13.48
CA MET A 245 18.05 -3.70 12.04
C MET A 245 19.24 -4.57 11.59
N ARG A 246 20.38 -4.48 12.31
CA ARG A 246 21.56 -5.32 12.03
C ARG A 246 21.26 -6.81 12.19
N ASP A 247 20.68 -7.20 13.34
CA ASP A 247 20.31 -8.60 13.62
C ASP A 247 19.38 -9.17 12.56
N ARG A 248 18.42 -8.38 12.10
CA ARG A 248 17.48 -8.78 11.03
C ARG A 248 18.12 -8.89 9.65
N PHE A 249 19.12 -8.09 9.32
CA PHE A 249 19.90 -8.23 8.09
C PHE A 249 20.86 -9.42 8.16
N GLU A 250 21.53 -9.63 9.28
CA GLU A 250 22.39 -10.79 9.51
C GLU A 250 21.61 -12.10 9.42
N LEU A 251 20.44 -12.16 10.08
CA LEU A 251 19.53 -13.28 9.98
C LEU A 251 19.08 -13.51 8.53
N ALA A 252 18.74 -12.44 7.79
CA ALA A 252 18.35 -12.57 6.37
C ALA A 252 19.48 -13.14 5.52
N PHE A 253 20.71 -12.69 5.76
CA PHE A 253 21.88 -13.20 5.05
C PHE A 253 22.14 -14.68 5.34
N THR A 254 22.05 -15.08 6.60
CA THR A 254 22.18 -16.48 7.04
C THR A 254 21.08 -17.36 6.44
N GLU A 255 19.81 -16.91 6.49
CA GLU A 255 18.67 -17.60 5.87
C GLU A 255 18.84 -17.74 4.36
N MET A 256 19.40 -16.71 3.69
CA MET A 256 19.67 -16.74 2.26
C MET A 256 20.74 -17.77 1.89
N GLN A 257 21.83 -17.86 2.67
CA GLN A 257 22.88 -18.84 2.44
C GLN A 257 22.40 -20.29 2.63
N ARG A 258 21.42 -20.49 3.52
CA ARG A 258 20.83 -21.80 3.83
C ARG A 258 19.51 -22.08 3.13
N ALA A 259 19.10 -21.22 2.19
CA ALA A 259 17.76 -21.25 1.60
C ALA A 259 17.42 -22.59 0.91
N ASP A 260 18.38 -23.30 0.35
CA ASP A 260 18.17 -24.60 -0.29
C ASP A 260 17.94 -25.72 0.73
N ALA A 261 18.54 -25.63 1.92
CA ALA A 261 18.38 -26.59 3.02
C ALA A 261 17.18 -26.22 3.93
N GLU A 262 17.01 -24.92 4.21
CA GLU A 262 16.01 -24.39 5.16
C GLU A 262 14.91 -23.60 4.45
N LYS A 263 14.10 -24.28 3.63
CA LYS A 263 13.03 -23.67 2.82
C LYS A 263 11.89 -23.05 3.65
N MET A 264 11.78 -23.36 4.94
CA MET A 264 10.69 -22.90 5.81
C MET A 264 11.01 -21.59 6.54
N THR A 265 12.22 -21.05 6.43
CA THR A 265 12.56 -19.73 6.98
C THR A 265 11.89 -18.60 6.18
N SER A 266 11.84 -17.41 6.74
CA SER A 266 11.18 -16.27 6.08
C SER A 266 11.79 -15.91 4.71
N VAL A 267 13.11 -15.99 4.56
CA VAL A 267 13.81 -15.75 3.29
C VAL A 267 13.83 -17.01 2.44
N GLY A 268 14.15 -18.17 3.04
CA GLY A 268 14.19 -19.44 2.34
C GLY A 268 12.89 -19.77 1.60
N ASN A 269 11.73 -19.55 2.26
CA ASN A 269 10.44 -19.74 1.64
C ASN A 269 10.20 -18.83 0.43
N ARG A 270 10.56 -17.54 0.52
CA ARG A 270 10.42 -16.62 -0.63
C ARG A 270 11.31 -17.04 -1.79
N ILE A 271 12.58 -17.39 -1.51
CA ILE A 271 13.51 -17.87 -2.54
C ILE A 271 12.97 -19.15 -3.19
N TYR A 272 12.46 -20.08 -2.39
CA TYR A 272 11.87 -21.30 -2.89
C TYR A 272 10.67 -21.06 -3.78
N LEU A 273 9.70 -20.25 -3.33
CA LEU A 273 8.52 -19.88 -4.12
C LEU A 273 8.90 -19.13 -5.40
N TYR A 274 9.94 -18.29 -5.36
CA TYR A 274 10.44 -17.57 -6.55
C TYR A 274 11.11 -18.50 -7.57
N LYS A 275 11.62 -19.64 -7.13
CA LYS A 275 12.16 -20.70 -8.02
C LYS A 275 11.07 -21.53 -8.67
N ILE A 276 9.99 -21.86 -7.94
CA ILE A 276 8.94 -22.77 -8.45
C ILE A 276 7.78 -22.03 -9.13
N THR A 277 7.42 -20.82 -8.72
CA THR A 277 6.29 -20.09 -9.32
C THR A 277 6.47 -19.79 -10.82
N PRO A 278 7.67 -19.45 -11.35
CA PRO A 278 7.88 -19.30 -12.78
C PRO A 278 7.62 -20.59 -13.59
N GLN A 279 7.83 -21.76 -12.98
CA GLN A 279 7.52 -23.05 -13.63
C GLN A 279 6.01 -23.22 -13.79
N LEU A 280 5.23 -22.86 -12.76
CA LEU A 280 3.78 -22.81 -12.84
C LEU A 280 3.30 -21.82 -13.92
N ILE A 281 3.88 -20.61 -13.97
CA ILE A 281 3.53 -19.60 -14.98
C ILE A 281 3.81 -20.10 -16.40
N ALA A 282 4.88 -20.88 -16.61
CA ALA A 282 5.25 -21.41 -17.91
C ALA A 282 4.23 -22.40 -18.49
N GLU A 283 3.42 -23.07 -17.65
CA GLU A 283 2.36 -23.97 -18.11
C GLU A 283 1.16 -23.22 -18.71
N ALA A 284 0.86 -22.00 -18.23
CA ALA A 284 -0.27 -21.20 -18.68
C ALA A 284 0.10 -19.69 -18.80
N PRO A 285 1.01 -19.32 -19.74
CA PRO A 285 1.65 -18.00 -19.70
C PRO A 285 0.73 -16.83 -20.07
N LEU A 286 -0.35 -17.06 -20.84
CA LEU A 286 -1.22 -15.98 -21.31
C LEU A 286 -2.38 -15.68 -20.36
N LEU A 287 -3.11 -16.70 -19.92
CA LEU A 287 -4.33 -16.58 -19.11
C LEU A 287 -4.12 -17.01 -17.66
N GLY A 288 -3.01 -17.69 -17.34
CA GLY A 288 -2.78 -18.27 -16.03
C GLY A 288 -3.71 -19.45 -15.74
N HIS A 289 -3.75 -19.86 -14.47
CA HIS A 289 -4.51 -21.02 -14.02
C HIS A 289 -5.92 -20.68 -13.51
N GLY A 290 -6.30 -19.41 -13.50
CA GLY A 290 -7.60 -18.93 -13.00
C GLY A 290 -7.57 -18.45 -11.56
N THR A 291 -8.65 -17.77 -11.17
CA THR A 291 -8.77 -17.14 -9.85
C THR A 291 -8.75 -18.14 -8.72
N GLY A 292 -7.83 -17.96 -7.78
CA GLY A 292 -7.72 -18.79 -6.57
C GLY A 292 -6.98 -20.10 -6.79
N SER A 293 -6.44 -20.36 -7.97
CA SER A 293 -5.79 -21.61 -8.33
C SER A 293 -4.37 -21.75 -7.78
N TYR A 294 -3.70 -20.62 -7.46
CA TYR A 294 -2.30 -20.66 -7.02
C TYR A 294 -2.04 -21.68 -5.92
N HIS A 295 -2.92 -21.75 -4.90
CA HIS A 295 -2.76 -22.63 -3.77
C HIS A 295 -2.72 -24.11 -4.18
N SER A 296 -3.65 -24.56 -4.99
CA SER A 296 -3.72 -25.97 -5.46
C SER A 296 -2.64 -26.28 -6.48
N GLU A 297 -2.42 -25.37 -7.44
CA GLU A 297 -1.54 -25.62 -8.58
C GLU A 297 -0.06 -25.59 -8.20
N ILE A 298 0.36 -24.68 -7.32
CA ILE A 298 1.75 -24.60 -6.87
C ILE A 298 2.17 -25.84 -6.08
N CYS A 299 1.21 -26.53 -5.45
CA CYS A 299 1.47 -27.76 -4.69
C CYS A 299 2.09 -28.88 -5.55
N ARG A 300 1.83 -28.89 -6.86
CA ARG A 300 2.43 -29.85 -7.79
C ARG A 300 3.96 -29.72 -7.91
N PHE A 301 4.48 -28.52 -7.64
CA PHE A 301 5.90 -28.20 -7.69
C PHE A 301 6.58 -28.21 -6.33
N VAL A 302 5.82 -28.42 -5.25
CA VAL A 302 6.36 -28.40 -3.89
C VAL A 302 7.06 -29.71 -3.56
N ASN A 303 8.38 -29.63 -3.40
CA ASN A 303 9.22 -30.75 -2.99
C ASN A 303 9.89 -30.46 -1.65
N ILE A 304 9.11 -30.63 -0.57
CA ILE A 304 9.57 -30.51 0.83
C ILE A 304 9.01 -31.68 1.64
N PRO A 305 9.73 -32.16 2.69
CA PRO A 305 9.31 -33.33 3.47
C PRO A 305 7.92 -33.18 4.11
N GLN A 306 7.52 -31.97 4.46
CA GLN A 306 6.22 -31.66 5.09
C GLN A 306 5.08 -31.59 4.08
N GLY A 307 5.37 -31.66 2.77
CA GLY A 307 4.40 -31.48 1.71
C GLY A 307 3.89 -30.05 1.58
N CYS A 308 2.83 -29.89 0.79
CA CYS A 308 2.21 -28.60 0.54
C CYS A 308 1.14 -28.29 1.62
N HIS A 309 1.56 -27.85 2.79
CA HIS A 309 0.67 -27.52 3.89
C HIS A 309 0.89 -26.10 4.41
N GLY A 310 -0.18 -25.49 4.87
CA GLY A 310 -0.14 -24.25 5.60
C GLY A 310 0.08 -23.01 4.73
N TRP A 311 0.77 -22.05 5.31
CA TRP A 311 0.94 -20.69 4.78
C TRP A 311 1.85 -20.58 3.55
N ILE A 312 2.63 -21.60 3.22
CA ILE A 312 3.59 -21.58 2.10
C ILE A 312 2.89 -21.35 0.77
N SER A 313 1.72 -21.94 0.59
CA SER A 313 1.07 -22.09 -0.72
C SER A 313 0.00 -21.05 -1.04
N TRP A 314 -0.39 -20.17 -0.13
CA TRP A 314 -1.47 -19.21 -0.37
C TRP A 314 -1.12 -18.13 -1.38
N HIS A 315 0.13 -17.68 -1.44
CA HIS A 315 0.63 -16.72 -2.43
C HIS A 315 2.17 -16.75 -2.49
N PRO A 316 2.79 -16.33 -3.60
CA PRO A 316 4.25 -16.39 -3.79
C PRO A 316 5.04 -15.31 -3.04
N HIS A 317 4.45 -14.56 -2.12
CA HIS A 317 5.03 -13.36 -1.52
C HIS A 317 5.55 -12.34 -2.55
N ASN A 318 4.90 -12.28 -3.70
CA ASN A 318 5.18 -11.36 -4.79
C ASN A 318 3.91 -11.15 -5.60
N GLN A 319 3.39 -9.92 -5.63
CA GLN A 319 2.12 -9.63 -6.29
C GLN A 319 2.20 -9.78 -7.82
N PHE A 320 3.37 -9.50 -8.40
CA PHE A 320 3.59 -9.66 -9.84
C PHE A 320 3.53 -11.12 -10.24
N LEU A 321 4.27 -11.98 -9.54
CA LEU A 321 4.22 -13.43 -9.77
C LEU A 321 2.84 -14.01 -9.49
N PHE A 322 2.13 -13.46 -8.48
CA PHE A 322 0.81 -13.92 -8.12
C PHE A 322 -0.21 -13.66 -9.23
N PHE A 323 -0.23 -12.45 -9.80
CA PHE A 323 -1.10 -12.17 -10.95
C PHE A 323 -0.66 -12.92 -12.19
N ALA A 324 0.64 -13.14 -12.40
CA ALA A 324 1.14 -13.94 -13.52
C ALA A 324 0.75 -15.42 -13.38
N ALA A 325 0.75 -16.00 -12.19
CA ALA A 325 0.36 -17.39 -11.97
C ALA A 325 -1.16 -17.59 -12.13
N ASP A 326 -1.98 -16.75 -11.47
CA ASP A 326 -3.43 -16.88 -11.54
C ASP A 326 -4.02 -16.41 -12.88
N HIS A 327 -3.45 -15.36 -13.49
CA HIS A 327 -4.07 -14.67 -14.65
C HIS A 327 -3.10 -14.43 -15.83
N GLY A 328 -1.94 -15.05 -15.83
CA GLY A 328 -0.96 -14.99 -16.91
C GLY A 328 -0.45 -13.57 -17.21
N ALA A 329 -0.03 -13.39 -18.45
CA ALA A 329 0.43 -12.08 -18.96
C ALA A 329 -0.65 -11.00 -18.87
N LEU A 330 -1.94 -11.36 -18.98
CA LEU A 330 -3.05 -10.41 -18.86
C LEU A 330 -3.15 -9.83 -17.45
N GLY A 331 -3.08 -10.68 -16.41
CA GLY A 331 -3.10 -10.22 -15.01
C GLY A 331 -1.86 -9.40 -14.66
N PHE A 332 -0.69 -9.85 -15.09
CA PHE A 332 0.56 -9.10 -14.91
C PHE A 332 0.50 -7.72 -15.57
N ALA A 333 0.07 -7.64 -16.84
CA ALA A 333 -0.03 -6.40 -17.60
C ALA A 333 -1.08 -5.44 -17.00
N ALA A 334 -2.22 -5.96 -16.54
CA ALA A 334 -3.24 -5.14 -15.88
C ALA A 334 -2.75 -4.56 -14.55
N TYR A 335 -1.95 -5.31 -13.80
CA TYR A 335 -1.33 -4.80 -12.58
C TYR A 335 -0.28 -3.73 -12.88
N LEU A 336 0.56 -3.94 -13.88
CA LEU A 336 1.48 -2.88 -14.37
C LEU A 336 0.72 -1.64 -14.84
N PHE A 337 -0.38 -1.82 -15.55
CA PHE A 337 -1.23 -0.70 -15.99
C PHE A 337 -1.79 0.08 -14.82
N LEU A 338 -2.15 -0.57 -13.72
CA LEU A 338 -2.58 0.10 -12.48
C LEU A 338 -1.44 1.00 -11.93
N LEU A 339 -0.22 0.48 -11.79
CA LEU A 339 0.94 1.24 -11.31
C LEU A 339 1.29 2.42 -12.25
N ILE A 340 1.29 2.17 -13.55
CA ILE A 340 1.56 3.17 -14.58
C ILE A 340 0.49 4.27 -14.55
N SER A 341 -0.80 3.90 -14.39
CA SER A 341 -1.89 4.87 -14.32
C SER A 341 -1.77 5.82 -13.12
N MET A 342 -1.32 5.31 -11.96
CA MET A 342 -1.03 6.13 -10.79
C MET A 342 0.12 7.10 -11.05
N ALA A 343 1.23 6.63 -11.62
CA ALA A 343 2.38 7.46 -11.97
C ALA A 343 2.03 8.51 -13.03
N TRP A 344 1.21 8.13 -14.00
CA TRP A 344 0.71 9.05 -15.04
C TRP A 344 -0.18 10.15 -14.45
N MET A 345 -1.14 9.79 -13.58
CA MET A 345 -1.98 10.76 -12.88
C MET A 345 -1.16 11.73 -12.03
N ALA A 346 -0.11 11.26 -11.38
CA ALA A 346 0.80 12.11 -10.61
C ALA A 346 1.48 13.18 -11.48
N ARG A 347 1.78 12.87 -12.75
CA ARG A 347 2.36 13.85 -13.69
C ARG A 347 1.33 14.87 -14.18
N GLN A 348 0.05 14.50 -14.20
CA GLN A 348 -1.04 15.37 -14.69
C GLN A 348 -1.51 16.40 -13.65
N THR A 349 -1.23 16.20 -12.37
CA THR A 349 -1.64 17.15 -11.33
C THR A 349 -0.75 18.39 -11.30
N ALA A 350 -1.37 19.56 -11.07
CA ALA A 350 -0.66 20.81 -10.83
C ALA A 350 -0.15 20.93 -9.39
N ASP A 351 -0.76 20.21 -8.43
CA ASP A 351 -0.38 20.27 -7.02
C ASP A 351 0.87 19.39 -6.76
N PRO A 352 2.00 20.00 -6.36
CA PRO A 352 3.22 19.26 -6.09
C PRO A 352 3.13 18.29 -4.90
N GLU A 353 2.29 18.58 -3.87
CA GLU A 353 2.07 17.67 -2.75
C GLU A 353 1.45 16.37 -3.26
N ILE A 354 0.34 16.49 -3.99
CA ILE A 354 -0.38 15.33 -4.51
C ILE A 354 0.51 14.52 -5.44
N ARG A 355 1.32 15.20 -6.26
CA ARG A 355 2.28 14.55 -7.17
C ARG A 355 3.25 13.66 -6.40
N VAL A 356 3.91 14.20 -5.38
CA VAL A 356 4.89 13.46 -4.58
C VAL A 356 4.23 12.31 -3.83
N LEU A 357 3.06 12.54 -3.21
CA LEU A 357 2.34 11.51 -2.46
C LEU A 357 1.85 10.36 -3.36
N LEU A 358 1.36 10.67 -4.56
CA LEU A 358 0.86 9.65 -5.48
C LEU A 358 2.01 8.84 -6.11
N ILE A 359 3.14 9.48 -6.46
CA ILE A 359 4.37 8.78 -6.89
C ILE A 359 4.87 7.89 -5.74
N GLY A 360 4.91 8.41 -4.50
CA GLY A 360 5.34 7.66 -3.34
C GLY A 360 4.46 6.46 -3.06
N LEU A 361 3.14 6.60 -3.16
CA LEU A 361 2.21 5.48 -3.00
C LEU A 361 2.40 4.42 -4.09
N ALA A 362 2.59 4.84 -5.36
CA ALA A 362 2.86 3.91 -6.46
C ALA A 362 4.19 3.18 -6.27
N ALA A 363 5.24 3.88 -5.83
CA ALA A 363 6.54 3.29 -5.54
C ALA A 363 6.48 2.32 -4.35
N LEU A 364 5.78 2.70 -3.26
CA LEU A 364 5.55 1.81 -2.12
C LEU A 364 4.81 0.54 -2.54
N LEU A 365 3.73 0.67 -3.33
CA LEU A 365 2.98 -0.48 -3.83
C LEU A 365 3.86 -1.37 -4.72
N ALA A 366 4.61 -0.79 -5.65
CA ALA A 366 5.48 -1.53 -6.56
C ALA A 366 6.58 -2.29 -5.82
N VAL A 367 7.31 -1.63 -4.91
CA VAL A 367 8.42 -2.24 -4.16
C VAL A 367 7.91 -3.26 -3.13
N ASN A 368 6.85 -2.95 -2.37
CA ASN A 368 6.25 -3.91 -1.44
C ASN A 368 5.75 -5.17 -2.17
N SER A 369 5.23 -5.01 -3.38
CA SER A 369 4.74 -6.11 -4.21
C SER A 369 5.83 -7.05 -4.74
N LEU A 370 7.10 -6.66 -4.65
CA LEU A 370 8.22 -7.59 -4.93
C LEU A 370 8.43 -8.61 -3.80
N THR A 371 7.94 -8.31 -2.59
CA THR A 371 8.19 -9.13 -1.39
C THR A 371 6.93 -9.56 -0.68
N ASN A 372 5.76 -9.11 -1.15
CA ASN A 372 4.45 -9.43 -0.57
C ASN A 372 3.32 -9.40 -1.61
N ALA A 373 2.20 -10.03 -1.31
CA ALA A 373 0.96 -9.94 -2.08
C ALA A 373 0.12 -8.74 -1.61
N SER A 374 0.55 -7.52 -1.95
CA SER A 374 0.08 -6.25 -1.39
C SER A 374 -1.42 -6.00 -1.54
N LEU A 375 -2.03 -6.45 -2.65
CA LEU A 375 -3.47 -6.31 -2.90
C LEU A 375 -4.30 -7.47 -2.36
N TRP A 376 -3.66 -8.58 -1.98
CA TRP A 376 -4.30 -9.74 -1.38
C TRP A 376 -4.25 -9.70 0.15
N SER A 377 -3.15 -9.24 0.74
CA SER A 377 -2.97 -9.06 2.19
C SER A 377 -4.01 -8.10 2.76
N ALA A 378 -4.69 -8.52 3.83
CA ALA A 378 -5.90 -7.84 4.30
C ALA A 378 -5.72 -6.35 4.61
N ARG A 379 -4.76 -5.98 5.47
CA ARG A 379 -4.53 -4.58 5.88
C ARG A 379 -3.84 -3.76 4.80
N GLU A 380 -2.84 -4.34 4.15
CA GLU A 380 -2.08 -3.66 3.10
C GLU A 380 -2.99 -3.27 1.93
N SER A 381 -3.89 -4.19 1.51
CA SER A 381 -4.82 -3.90 0.43
C SER A 381 -5.81 -2.77 0.76
N HIS A 382 -6.25 -2.63 2.02
CA HIS A 382 -7.05 -1.47 2.44
C HIS A 382 -6.24 -0.18 2.30
N PHE A 383 -5.01 -0.16 2.80
CA PHE A 383 -4.15 1.03 2.69
C PHE A 383 -3.93 1.43 1.23
N PHE A 384 -3.43 0.50 0.40
CA PHE A 384 -3.10 0.83 -0.98
C PHE A 384 -4.33 1.23 -1.80
N THR A 385 -5.45 0.51 -1.70
CA THR A 385 -6.64 0.81 -2.49
C THR A 385 -7.35 2.10 -2.05
N TYR A 386 -7.42 2.37 -0.73
CA TYR A 386 -8.09 3.58 -0.25
C TYR A 386 -7.25 4.84 -0.49
N MET A 387 -5.93 4.76 -0.25
CA MET A 387 -5.03 5.87 -0.53
C MET A 387 -4.90 6.14 -2.03
N MET A 388 -4.90 5.09 -2.87
CA MET A 388 -4.96 5.21 -4.32
C MET A 388 -6.24 5.94 -4.76
N ALA A 389 -7.40 5.57 -4.20
CA ALA A 389 -8.66 6.24 -4.49
C ALA A 389 -8.61 7.72 -4.10
N LEU A 390 -8.17 8.03 -2.89
CA LEU A 390 -8.07 9.41 -2.40
C LEU A 390 -7.14 10.26 -3.25
N LEU A 391 -5.90 9.79 -3.49
CA LEU A 391 -4.89 10.58 -4.16
C LEU A 391 -5.17 10.75 -5.66
N SER A 392 -5.77 9.76 -6.32
CA SER A 392 -6.19 9.88 -7.72
C SER A 392 -7.35 10.88 -7.88
N CYS A 393 -8.31 10.92 -6.94
CA CYS A 393 -9.34 11.97 -6.91
C CYS A 393 -8.75 13.36 -6.74
N ARG A 394 -7.79 13.51 -5.82
CA ARG A 394 -7.09 14.79 -5.63
C ARG A 394 -6.30 15.20 -6.87
N ALA A 395 -5.60 14.25 -7.51
CA ALA A 395 -4.86 14.52 -8.73
C ALA A 395 -5.78 14.94 -9.89
N LEU A 396 -6.95 14.32 -10.00
CA LEU A 396 -7.96 14.69 -10.99
C LEU A 396 -8.54 16.08 -10.73
N TYR A 397 -8.85 16.41 -9.48
CA TYR A 397 -9.37 17.71 -9.08
C TYR A 397 -8.39 18.85 -9.38
N HIS A 398 -7.10 18.63 -9.18
CA HIS A 398 -6.03 19.59 -9.45
C HIS A 398 -5.30 19.34 -10.78
N ARG A 399 -6.01 18.79 -11.77
CA ARG A 399 -5.41 18.49 -13.08
C ARG A 399 -4.95 19.76 -13.78
N LYS A 400 -3.77 19.70 -14.41
CA LYS A 400 -3.27 20.79 -15.27
C LYS A 400 -4.24 21.05 -16.41
N PRO A 401 -4.48 22.32 -16.79
CA PRO A 401 -5.25 22.62 -17.99
C PRO A 401 -4.57 21.97 -19.22
N VAL A 402 -5.38 21.38 -20.08
CA VAL A 402 -4.88 20.86 -21.36
C VAL A 402 -4.46 22.09 -22.19
N PRO A 403 -3.22 22.15 -22.73
CA PRO A 403 -2.83 23.20 -23.63
C PRO A 403 -3.84 23.26 -24.80
N THR A 404 -4.59 24.35 -24.92
CA THR A 404 -5.36 24.60 -26.13
C THR A 404 -4.35 24.81 -27.25
N VAL A 405 -4.31 23.88 -28.21
CA VAL A 405 -3.65 24.14 -29.48
C VAL A 405 -4.36 25.33 -30.08
N GLN A 406 -3.75 26.51 -30.00
CA GLN A 406 -4.21 27.64 -30.81
C GLN A 406 -4.10 27.17 -32.26
N ALA A 407 -5.24 26.98 -32.91
CA ALA A 407 -5.27 26.83 -34.35
C ALA A 407 -4.65 28.10 -34.91
N THR A 408 -3.43 28.03 -35.36
CA THR A 408 -2.85 29.07 -36.21
C THR A 408 -3.66 29.05 -37.46
N ALA A 409 -4.51 30.11 -37.60
CA ALA A 409 -5.25 30.44 -38.81
C ALA A 409 -4.30 30.94 -39.90
#